data_75ad5f91c54a7e8ea79ce81d16b30b83
#
_entry.id   75ad5f91c54a7e8ea79ce81d16b30b83
#
_cell.length_a   1.000
_cell.length_b   1.000
_cell.length_c   1.000
_cell.angle_alpha   90.00
_cell.angle_beta   90.00
_cell.angle_gamma   90.00
#
_symmetry.space_group_name_H-M   'P 1'
#
loop_
_entity.id
_entity.type
_entity.pdbx_description
1 polymer ?
#
loop_
_entity_poly.entity_id
_entity_poly.type
_entity_poly.pdbx_seq_one_letter_code
_entity_poly.pdbx_strand_id
1 'polypeptide(L)'
;ILRGFNEGGVTAYMLHLFYEEADSNGYSSLVAWTPTGEIILPKRYHSFKHFTNLVKMGYSLISSNSTDENGVYVGGFISEDESKIILQVFNEGEEKDFSMDIPIGAISVERILTTNNDSEEFISLGSEDIDYYNRYFLTTLPELSLTSFVFNIDESLSNSSNYFVNNNLLEVRLYPNPSEDEISLIFTDYSTYSLNIFDIKGQKIMQKTIFDNEASIDISEFQKGTYLLKISSMSDEKTITKKIIKQ
;
A
#
# COMPACT_ATOMS: atom_id res chain seq x y z
N ILE A 1 14.51 0.87 -13.02
CA ILE A 1 13.32 1.71 -13.26
C ILE A 1 12.80 2.27 -11.95
N LEU A 2 12.40 1.46 -10.97
CA LEU A 2 11.81 1.92 -9.68
C LEU A 2 12.71 2.93 -8.95
N ARG A 3 14.00 2.64 -8.79
CA ARG A 3 14.96 3.57 -8.17
C ARG A 3 15.10 4.89 -8.96
N GLY A 4 15.02 4.83 -10.29
CA GLY A 4 15.03 6.03 -11.12
C GLY A 4 13.87 6.96 -10.83
N PHE A 5 12.65 6.43 -10.65
CA PHE A 5 11.48 7.21 -10.27
C PHE A 5 11.58 7.70 -8.82
N ASN A 6 11.83 6.81 -7.86
CA ASN A 6 11.77 7.13 -6.43
C ASN A 6 12.92 8.05 -5.96
N GLU A 7 14.15 7.76 -6.38
CA GLU A 7 15.35 8.45 -5.90
C GLU A 7 15.88 9.48 -6.90
N GLY A 8 15.75 9.19 -8.20
CA GLY A 8 16.31 10.01 -9.26
C GLY A 8 15.39 11.11 -9.79
N GLY A 9 14.13 11.15 -9.37
CA GLY A 9 13.13 12.12 -9.86
C GLY A 9 12.88 12.04 -11.37
N VAL A 10 13.07 10.86 -11.96
CA VAL A 10 12.89 10.62 -13.40
C VAL A 10 11.40 10.66 -13.72
N THR A 11 11.03 11.45 -14.71
CA THR A 11 9.63 11.59 -15.18
C THR A 11 9.32 10.76 -16.43
N ALA A 12 10.36 10.24 -17.08
CA ALA A 12 10.26 9.35 -18.23
C ALA A 12 11.40 8.34 -18.23
N TYR A 13 11.12 7.15 -18.69
CA TYR A 13 12.11 6.09 -18.84
C TYR A 13 12.06 5.53 -20.26
N MET A 14 13.18 5.65 -20.99
CA MET A 14 13.31 5.11 -22.34
C MET A 14 14.32 3.98 -22.34
N LEU A 15 13.92 2.84 -22.89
CA LEU A 15 14.82 1.72 -23.13
C LEU A 15 15.41 1.85 -24.54
N HIS A 16 16.73 1.84 -24.61
CA HIS A 16 17.44 1.77 -25.88
C HIS A 16 17.39 0.34 -26.42
N LEU A 17 17.23 0.20 -27.71
CA LEU A 17 17.14 -1.03 -28.46
C LEU A 17 15.83 -1.83 -28.19
N PHE A 18 14.82 -1.52 -28.97
CA PHE A 18 13.52 -2.21 -28.88
C PHE A 18 13.62 -3.65 -29.41
N TYR A 19 14.38 -3.87 -30.48
CA TYR A 19 14.52 -5.19 -31.11
C TYR A 19 15.92 -5.38 -31.70
N GLU A 20 16.39 -6.64 -31.73
CA GLU A 20 17.65 -7.04 -32.32
C GLU A 20 17.66 -8.51 -32.74
N GLU A 21 18.59 -8.89 -33.61
CA GLU A 21 18.88 -10.29 -33.88
C GLU A 21 19.73 -10.88 -32.76
N ALA A 22 19.29 -12.01 -32.22
CA ALA A 22 20.05 -12.70 -31.18
C ALA A 22 21.33 -13.30 -31.77
N ASP A 23 22.48 -12.95 -31.20
CA ASP A 23 23.79 -13.50 -31.57
C ASP A 23 24.32 -14.49 -30.51
N SER A 24 25.54 -14.96 -30.68
CA SER A 24 26.20 -15.88 -29.74
C SER A 24 26.45 -15.29 -28.36
N ASN A 25 26.35 -13.98 -28.20
CA ASN A 25 26.52 -13.27 -26.92
C ASN A 25 25.16 -12.95 -26.26
N GLY A 26 24.05 -13.36 -26.89
CA GLY A 26 22.71 -13.10 -26.44
C GLY A 26 22.10 -11.85 -27.07
N TYR A 27 21.25 -11.17 -26.31
CA TYR A 27 20.51 -9.97 -26.76
C TYR A 27 20.28 -9.03 -25.57
N SER A 28 20.17 -7.74 -25.86
CA SER A 28 19.92 -6.68 -24.87
C SER A 28 18.59 -5.94 -25.08
N SER A 29 17.90 -6.25 -26.17
CA SER A 29 16.63 -5.65 -26.58
C SER A 29 15.43 -6.14 -25.78
N LEU A 30 14.27 -5.49 -25.96
CA LEU A 30 12.98 -5.99 -25.46
C LEU A 30 12.44 -7.15 -26.28
N VAL A 31 12.75 -7.18 -27.59
CA VAL A 31 12.35 -8.24 -28.51
C VAL A 31 13.59 -8.68 -29.28
N ALA A 32 13.82 -9.97 -29.35
CA ALA A 32 14.88 -10.52 -30.17
C ALA A 32 14.31 -11.55 -31.14
N TRP A 33 15.06 -11.88 -32.20
CA TRP A 33 14.72 -12.96 -33.09
C TRP A 33 15.97 -13.82 -33.35
N THR A 34 15.74 -15.10 -33.58
CA THR A 34 16.79 -16.02 -33.98
C THR A 34 17.15 -15.85 -35.47
N PRO A 35 18.31 -16.31 -35.92
CA PRO A 35 18.65 -16.35 -37.36
C PRO A 35 17.63 -17.12 -38.21
N THR A 36 16.82 -18.01 -37.60
CA THR A 36 15.73 -18.77 -38.24
C THR A 36 14.40 -18.01 -38.25
N GLY A 37 14.35 -16.79 -37.67
CA GLY A 37 13.17 -15.92 -37.65
C GLY A 37 12.18 -16.18 -36.50
N GLU A 38 12.57 -16.98 -35.50
CA GLU A 38 11.77 -17.19 -34.29
C GLU A 38 11.87 -15.95 -33.39
N ILE A 39 10.74 -15.46 -32.90
CA ILE A 39 10.67 -14.32 -31.98
C ILE A 39 10.91 -14.77 -30.56
N ILE A 40 11.80 -14.06 -29.86
CA ILE A 40 12.12 -14.26 -28.46
C ILE A 40 11.64 -13.01 -27.68
N LEU A 41 10.83 -13.24 -26.65
CA LEU A 41 10.41 -12.23 -25.69
C LEU A 41 11.11 -12.49 -24.37
N PRO A 42 12.22 -11.80 -24.08
CA PRO A 42 12.98 -12.05 -22.85
C PRO A 42 12.24 -11.54 -21.59
N LYS A 43 12.65 -12.01 -20.43
CA LYS A 43 12.07 -11.58 -19.13
C LYS A 43 11.97 -10.07 -18.96
N ARG A 44 12.95 -9.32 -19.49
CA ARG A 44 12.91 -7.86 -19.48
C ARG A 44 11.72 -7.27 -20.23
N TYR A 45 11.23 -7.94 -21.29
CA TYR A 45 10.01 -7.54 -21.99
C TYR A 45 8.80 -7.68 -21.06
N HIS A 46 8.66 -8.80 -20.39
CA HIS A 46 7.57 -9.05 -19.46
C HIS A 46 7.65 -8.13 -18.23
N SER A 47 8.85 -7.91 -17.71
CA SER A 47 9.05 -6.94 -16.62
C SER A 47 8.73 -5.51 -17.04
N PHE A 48 9.06 -5.12 -18.29
CA PHE A 48 8.74 -3.79 -18.80
C PHE A 48 7.24 -3.57 -18.98
N LYS A 49 6.48 -4.63 -19.29
CA LYS A 49 5.00 -4.58 -19.39
C LYS A 49 4.34 -4.15 -18.08
N HIS A 50 4.92 -4.46 -16.91
CA HIS A 50 4.39 -3.99 -15.63
C HIS A 50 4.29 -2.46 -15.57
N PHE A 51 5.22 -1.76 -16.23
CA PHE A 51 5.18 -0.30 -16.31
C PHE A 51 4.32 0.16 -17.49
N THR A 52 4.55 -0.34 -18.69
CA THR A 52 3.90 0.19 -19.90
C THR A 52 2.42 -0.17 -20.03
N ASN A 53 2.00 -1.31 -19.49
CA ASN A 53 0.60 -1.73 -19.55
C ASN A 53 -0.22 -1.22 -18.38
N LEU A 54 0.38 -1.11 -17.20
CA LEU A 54 -0.35 -0.77 -15.97
C LEU A 54 -0.29 0.74 -15.67
N VAL A 55 0.89 1.34 -15.77
CA VAL A 55 1.08 2.78 -15.51
C VAL A 55 0.85 3.55 -16.82
N LYS A 56 -0.19 4.35 -16.86
CA LYS A 56 -0.56 5.14 -18.04
C LYS A 56 0.00 6.55 -17.97
N MET A 57 0.01 7.24 -19.09
CA MET A 57 0.30 8.68 -19.12
C MET A 57 -0.74 9.42 -18.26
N GLY A 58 -0.29 10.39 -17.49
CA GLY A 58 -1.12 11.11 -16.50
C GLY A 58 -1.07 10.53 -15.08
N TYR A 59 -0.54 9.31 -14.90
CA TYR A 59 -0.35 8.77 -13.54
C TYR A 59 0.73 9.54 -12.80
N SER A 60 0.50 9.78 -11.51
CA SER A 60 1.45 10.42 -10.61
C SER A 60 2.19 9.38 -9.78
N LEU A 61 3.50 9.62 -9.56
CA LEU A 61 4.29 8.82 -8.63
C LEU A 61 3.85 9.12 -7.20
N ILE A 62 3.60 8.08 -6.43
CA ILE A 62 3.40 8.17 -4.99
C ILE A 62 4.65 7.72 -4.25
N SER A 63 4.97 8.45 -3.19
CA SER A 63 6.09 8.10 -2.32
C SER A 63 5.89 6.71 -1.70
N SER A 64 6.89 5.86 -1.78
CA SER A 64 6.92 4.58 -1.09
C SER A 64 8.06 4.56 -0.08
N ASN A 65 7.78 4.12 1.13
CA ASN A 65 8.77 3.89 2.17
C ASN A 65 9.41 2.50 2.01
N SER A 66 9.92 2.18 0.82
CA SER A 66 10.66 0.94 0.66
C SER A 66 12.04 1.10 1.26
N THR A 67 12.33 0.32 2.28
CA THR A 67 13.70 0.17 2.76
C THR A 67 14.40 -0.85 1.88
N ASP A 68 15.52 -0.45 1.30
CA ASP A 68 16.42 -1.25 0.47
C ASP A 68 17.10 -2.41 1.27
N GLU A 69 16.78 -2.50 2.56
CA GLU A 69 17.49 -3.34 3.53
C GLU A 69 17.31 -4.85 3.30
N ASN A 70 16.31 -5.26 2.48
CA ASN A 70 15.99 -6.68 2.28
C ASN A 70 15.91 -7.09 0.80
N GLY A 71 16.44 -6.33 -0.14
CA GLY A 71 16.36 -6.63 -1.57
C GLY A 71 14.94 -6.53 -2.14
N VAL A 72 14.07 -5.75 -1.52
CA VAL A 72 12.72 -5.46 -2.02
C VAL A 72 12.62 -3.98 -2.38
N TYR A 73 12.25 -3.71 -3.63
CA TYR A 73 12.08 -2.35 -4.15
C TYR A 73 10.61 -2.12 -4.47
N VAL A 74 10.04 -1.05 -3.96
CA VAL A 74 8.63 -0.70 -4.16
C VAL A 74 8.53 0.64 -4.87
N GLY A 75 7.62 0.74 -5.83
CA GLY A 75 7.22 2.00 -6.47
C GLY A 75 5.70 2.06 -6.61
N GLY A 76 5.12 3.19 -6.27
CA GLY A 76 3.68 3.40 -6.31
C GLY A 76 3.28 4.45 -7.33
N PHE A 77 2.14 4.24 -7.99
CA PHE A 77 1.56 5.15 -8.96
C PHE A 77 0.07 5.27 -8.73
N ILE A 78 -0.46 6.48 -8.89
CA ILE A 78 -1.89 6.74 -8.81
C ILE A 78 -2.40 7.29 -10.15
N SER A 79 -3.57 6.83 -10.59
CA SER A 79 -4.21 7.36 -11.79
C SER A 79 -4.64 8.82 -11.61
N GLU A 80 -4.79 9.54 -12.72
CA GLU A 80 -5.20 10.94 -12.71
C GLU A 80 -6.58 11.16 -12.07
N ASP A 81 -7.48 10.20 -12.25
CA ASP A 81 -8.83 10.17 -11.66
C ASP A 81 -8.87 9.52 -10.27
N GLU A 82 -7.71 9.20 -9.69
CA GLU A 82 -7.56 8.54 -8.38
C GLU A 82 -8.32 7.20 -8.22
N SER A 83 -8.90 6.67 -9.31
CA SER A 83 -9.66 5.42 -9.29
C SER A 83 -8.77 4.17 -9.17
N LYS A 84 -7.45 4.31 -9.37
CA LYS A 84 -6.49 3.20 -9.31
C LYS A 84 -5.20 3.58 -8.63
N ILE A 85 -4.72 2.67 -7.80
CA ILE A 85 -3.35 2.70 -7.27
C ILE A 85 -2.63 1.45 -7.73
N ILE A 86 -1.41 1.63 -8.24
CA ILE A 86 -0.56 0.53 -8.70
C ILE A 86 0.70 0.53 -7.86
N LEU A 87 0.94 -0.56 -7.14
CA LEU A 87 2.21 -0.82 -6.48
C LEU A 87 2.99 -1.83 -7.29
N GLN A 88 4.24 -1.51 -7.57
CA GLN A 88 5.17 -2.42 -8.22
C GLN A 88 6.25 -2.82 -7.24
N VAL A 89 6.36 -4.10 -6.98
CA VAL A 89 7.26 -4.66 -5.97
C VAL A 89 8.22 -5.62 -6.66
N PHE A 90 9.50 -5.27 -6.66
CA PHE A 90 10.57 -6.12 -7.16
C PHE A 90 11.29 -6.78 -5.99
N ASN A 91 11.31 -8.10 -5.98
CA ASN A 91 12.12 -8.92 -5.07
C ASN A 91 13.35 -9.44 -5.82
N GLU A 92 14.54 -8.99 -5.43
CA GLU A 92 15.80 -9.43 -6.05
C GLU A 92 16.43 -10.65 -5.35
N GLY A 93 15.81 -11.13 -4.28
CA GLY A 93 16.33 -12.23 -3.45
C GLY A 93 15.45 -13.48 -3.48
N GLU A 94 15.61 -14.28 -2.45
CA GLU A 94 14.81 -15.49 -2.20
C GLU A 94 13.33 -15.15 -1.95
N GLU A 95 12.46 -16.16 -2.02
CA GLU A 95 11.06 -16.05 -1.65
C GLU A 95 10.92 -15.51 -0.23
N LYS A 96 9.99 -14.59 -0.01
CA LYS A 96 9.75 -13.99 1.30
C LYS A 96 8.32 -13.52 1.50
N ASP A 97 7.90 -13.48 2.74
CA ASP A 97 6.64 -12.86 3.12
C ASP A 97 6.72 -11.34 2.94
N PHE A 98 5.63 -10.80 2.46
CA PHE A 98 5.47 -9.37 2.21
C PHE A 98 4.13 -8.89 2.73
N SER A 99 4.15 -7.79 3.46
CA SER A 99 2.95 -7.12 3.93
C SER A 99 2.94 -5.68 3.45
N MET A 100 1.76 -5.18 3.15
CA MET A 100 1.56 -3.77 2.78
C MET A 100 0.24 -3.26 3.35
N ASP A 101 0.21 -1.96 3.62
CA ASP A 101 -1.04 -1.29 3.94
C ASP A 101 -1.94 -1.25 2.71
N ILE A 102 -3.21 -1.56 2.92
CA ILE A 102 -4.22 -1.44 1.86
C ILE A 102 -4.58 0.03 1.70
N PRO A 103 -4.53 0.59 0.47
CA PRO A 103 -4.99 1.94 0.22
C PRO A 103 -6.44 2.13 0.69
N ILE A 104 -6.70 3.24 1.37
CA ILE A 104 -8.06 3.54 1.83
C ILE A 104 -8.97 3.70 0.60
N GLY A 105 -10.20 3.19 0.68
CA GLY A 105 -11.12 3.17 -0.46
C GLY A 105 -10.86 2.03 -1.45
N ALA A 106 -9.81 1.24 -1.27
CA ALA A 106 -9.60 0.08 -2.11
C ALA A 106 -10.70 -0.96 -1.90
N ILE A 107 -11.31 -1.40 -3.01
CA ILE A 107 -12.39 -2.38 -3.04
C ILE A 107 -11.93 -3.73 -3.60
N SER A 108 -10.87 -3.72 -4.38
CA SER A 108 -10.27 -4.94 -4.92
C SER A 108 -8.80 -4.76 -5.23
N VAL A 109 -8.07 -5.86 -5.28
CA VAL A 109 -6.67 -5.91 -5.74
C VAL A 109 -6.49 -7.01 -6.76
N GLU A 110 -5.88 -6.69 -7.89
CA GLU A 110 -5.40 -7.67 -8.86
C GLU A 110 -3.88 -7.81 -8.74
N ARG A 111 -3.39 -9.04 -8.73
CA ARG A 111 -1.95 -9.32 -8.72
C ARG A 111 -1.49 -9.77 -10.10
N ILE A 112 -0.42 -9.15 -10.60
CA ILE A 112 0.22 -9.50 -11.88
C ILE A 112 1.69 -9.81 -11.60
N LEU A 113 2.15 -10.97 -12.06
CA LEU A 113 3.43 -11.54 -11.68
C LEU A 113 4.32 -11.82 -12.90
N THR A 114 5.60 -11.55 -12.76
CA THR A 114 6.68 -12.07 -13.59
C THR A 114 7.79 -12.59 -12.68
N THR A 115 8.20 -13.85 -12.90
CA THR A 115 9.33 -14.48 -12.18
C THR A 115 10.41 -14.93 -13.16
N ASN A 116 11.43 -15.60 -12.65
CA ASN A 116 12.40 -16.33 -13.51
C ASN A 116 11.83 -17.58 -14.18
N ASN A 117 10.66 -18.05 -13.77
CA ASN A 117 9.99 -19.17 -14.41
C ASN A 117 9.35 -18.77 -15.73
N ASP A 118 9.60 -19.48 -16.82
CA ASP A 118 9.09 -19.15 -18.16
C ASP A 118 7.57 -19.27 -18.29
N SER A 119 6.90 -19.96 -17.38
CA SER A 119 5.44 -20.02 -17.33
C SER A 119 4.79 -18.84 -16.58
N GLU A 120 5.60 -17.96 -15.96
CA GLU A 120 5.14 -16.84 -15.13
C GLU A 120 5.62 -15.50 -15.69
N GLU A 121 5.07 -15.15 -16.86
CA GLU A 121 5.48 -13.99 -17.66
C GLU A 121 4.36 -12.99 -17.83
N PHE A 122 4.24 -12.05 -16.89
CA PHE A 122 3.17 -11.08 -16.84
C PHE A 122 1.79 -11.74 -16.74
N ILE A 123 1.66 -12.68 -15.83
CA ILE A 123 0.42 -13.42 -15.59
C ILE A 123 -0.41 -12.74 -14.51
N SER A 124 -1.73 -12.71 -14.72
CA SER A 124 -2.67 -12.32 -13.66
C SER A 124 -2.90 -13.52 -12.74
N LEU A 125 -2.73 -13.30 -11.45
CA LEU A 125 -3.07 -14.27 -10.40
C LEU A 125 -4.54 -14.15 -9.96
N GLY A 126 -5.30 -13.29 -10.63
CA GLY A 126 -6.69 -13.01 -10.34
C GLY A 126 -6.88 -11.74 -9.50
N SER A 127 -8.14 -11.36 -9.36
CA SER A 127 -8.57 -10.24 -8.53
C SER A 127 -9.26 -10.78 -7.28
N GLU A 128 -8.95 -10.18 -6.15
CA GLU A 128 -9.53 -10.49 -4.85
C GLU A 128 -10.28 -9.24 -4.35
N ASP A 129 -11.48 -9.43 -3.81
CA ASP A 129 -12.19 -8.36 -3.14
C ASP A 129 -11.48 -8.05 -1.81
N ILE A 130 -11.36 -6.77 -1.51
CA ILE A 130 -10.76 -6.31 -0.27
C ILE A 130 -11.86 -6.11 0.76
N ASP A 131 -11.74 -6.79 1.90
CA ASP A 131 -12.55 -6.48 3.04
C ASP A 131 -12.18 -5.08 3.55
N TYR A 132 -13.16 -4.19 3.57
CA TYR A 132 -13.01 -2.79 4.02
C TYR A 132 -12.38 -2.67 5.42
N TYR A 133 -12.55 -3.69 6.27
CA TYR A 133 -11.99 -3.74 7.62
C TYR A 133 -10.56 -4.29 7.66
N ASN A 134 -10.13 -4.94 6.60
CA ASN A 134 -8.76 -5.47 6.51
C ASN A 134 -7.81 -4.37 6.03
N ARG A 135 -6.83 -4.00 6.84
CA ARG A 135 -5.90 -2.90 6.55
C ARG A 135 -4.59 -3.38 5.94
N TYR A 136 -4.32 -4.66 6.05
CA TYR A 136 -3.08 -5.25 5.58
C TYR A 136 -3.37 -6.30 4.52
N PHE A 137 -2.60 -6.23 3.46
CA PHE A 137 -2.53 -7.30 2.47
C PHE A 137 -1.26 -8.10 2.74
N LEU A 138 -1.43 -9.37 3.04
CA LEU A 138 -0.33 -10.31 3.29
C LEU A 138 -0.18 -11.21 2.07
N THR A 139 1.03 -11.37 1.58
CA THR A 139 1.33 -12.25 0.45
C THR A 139 2.78 -12.72 0.52
N THR A 140 3.13 -13.70 -0.30
CA THR A 140 4.50 -14.13 -0.53
C THR A 140 4.98 -13.56 -1.85
N LEU A 141 6.16 -12.96 -1.86
CA LEU A 141 6.87 -12.55 -3.08
C LEU A 141 7.77 -13.71 -3.50
N PRO A 142 7.57 -14.27 -4.70
CA PRO A 142 8.46 -15.30 -5.20
C PRO A 142 9.90 -14.79 -5.34
N GLU A 143 10.83 -15.74 -5.39
CA GLU A 143 12.23 -15.47 -5.69
C GLU A 143 12.37 -14.75 -7.04
N LEU A 144 13.26 -13.75 -7.11
CA LEU A 144 13.58 -13.00 -8.32
C LEU A 144 12.35 -12.59 -9.13
N SER A 145 11.39 -11.93 -8.47
CA SER A 145 10.08 -11.62 -9.04
C SER A 145 9.79 -10.11 -9.11
N LEU A 146 8.95 -9.75 -10.09
CA LEU A 146 8.29 -8.46 -10.15
C LEU A 146 6.78 -8.68 -10.03
N THR A 147 6.18 -8.18 -8.96
CA THR A 147 4.75 -8.25 -8.70
C THR A 147 4.14 -6.87 -8.77
N SER A 148 3.07 -6.71 -9.55
CA SER A 148 2.24 -5.51 -9.53
C SER A 148 0.93 -5.80 -8.82
N PHE A 149 0.59 -4.93 -7.87
CA PHE A 149 -0.70 -4.91 -7.19
C PHE A 149 -1.51 -3.74 -7.74
N VAL A 150 -2.62 -4.04 -8.39
CA VAL A 150 -3.52 -3.04 -8.98
C VAL A 150 -4.75 -2.93 -8.10
N PHE A 151 -4.81 -1.89 -7.31
CA PHE A 151 -5.96 -1.58 -6.46
C PHE A 151 -6.98 -0.77 -7.24
N ASN A 152 -8.24 -1.16 -7.19
CA ASN A 152 -9.36 -0.33 -7.62
C ASN A 152 -9.91 0.41 -6.39
N ILE A 153 -10.10 1.71 -6.53
CA ILE A 153 -10.50 2.62 -5.47
C ILE A 153 -11.93 3.08 -5.71
N ASP A 154 -12.78 3.00 -4.70
CA ASP A 154 -14.08 3.65 -4.68
C ASP A 154 -13.95 4.99 -3.94
N GLU A 155 -14.01 6.09 -4.70
CA GLU A 155 -13.89 7.44 -4.17
C GLU A 155 -14.96 7.78 -3.12
N SER A 156 -16.13 7.16 -3.19
CA SER A 156 -17.20 7.39 -2.21
C SER A 156 -16.82 6.87 -0.81
N LEU A 157 -15.91 5.88 -0.75
CA LEU A 157 -15.36 5.33 0.49
C LEU A 157 -14.10 6.08 0.94
N SER A 158 -13.53 6.89 0.06
CA SER A 158 -12.29 7.64 0.28
C SER A 158 -12.51 9.05 0.86
N ASN A 159 -13.62 9.35 1.49
CA ASN A 159 -14.03 10.67 1.99
C ASN A 159 -12.99 11.40 2.87
N SER A 160 -11.75 11.45 2.46
CA SER A 160 -10.76 12.38 3.02
C SER A 160 -9.66 12.69 2.02
N SER A 161 -9.68 13.92 1.55
CA SER A 161 -8.70 14.61 0.71
C SER A 161 -7.25 14.68 1.26
N ASN A 162 -6.79 13.67 2.00
CA ASN A 162 -5.49 13.67 2.68
C ASN A 162 -4.70 12.38 2.46
N TYR A 163 -4.75 11.80 1.26
CA TYR A 163 -4.11 10.51 0.97
C TYR A 163 -2.58 10.53 0.96
N PHE A 164 -1.95 11.66 0.72
CA PHE A 164 -0.53 11.68 0.36
C PHE A 164 0.32 12.76 1.04
N VAL A 165 -0.20 13.41 2.07
CA VAL A 165 0.58 14.44 2.76
C VAL A 165 0.60 14.16 4.25
N ASN A 166 1.70 13.63 4.71
CA ASN A 166 2.19 13.50 6.07
C ASN A 166 2.27 12.08 6.63
N ASN A 167 3.39 11.42 6.41
CA ASN A 167 3.88 10.28 7.20
C ASN A 167 4.13 10.61 8.69
N ASN A 168 3.55 11.69 9.20
CA ASN A 168 3.76 12.18 10.57
C ASN A 168 2.47 12.27 11.40
N LEU A 169 1.34 11.79 10.92
CA LEU A 169 0.10 11.80 11.70
C LEU A 169 -0.22 10.40 12.23
N LEU A 170 -0.56 10.34 13.51
CA LEU A 170 -1.14 9.16 14.11
C LEU A 170 -2.56 8.98 13.54
N GLU A 171 -2.80 7.94 12.75
CA GLU A 171 -4.11 7.62 12.21
C GLU A 171 -4.81 6.59 13.08
N VAL A 172 -6.05 6.89 13.44
CA VAL A 172 -6.90 6.03 14.25
C VAL A 172 -8.32 6.05 13.73
N ARG A 173 -8.89 4.89 13.47
CA ARG A 173 -10.33 4.74 13.23
C ARG A 173 -11.03 4.50 14.55
N LEU A 174 -12.21 5.11 14.70
CA LEU A 174 -13.07 5.00 15.87
C LEU A 174 -14.48 4.69 15.40
N TYR A 175 -15.03 3.55 15.84
CA TYR A 175 -16.39 3.14 15.50
C TYR A 175 -16.97 2.16 16.53
N PRO A 176 -18.31 2.03 16.63
CA PRO A 176 -19.28 2.97 16.09
C PRO A 176 -19.18 4.33 16.78
N ASN A 177 -19.56 5.38 16.10
CA ASN A 177 -19.67 6.72 16.68
C ASN A 177 -20.77 7.51 15.95
N PRO A 178 -21.92 7.73 16.55
CA PRO A 178 -22.28 7.53 17.97
C PRO A 178 -22.31 6.06 18.43
N SER A 179 -22.16 5.85 19.76
CA SER A 179 -22.22 4.54 20.39
C SER A 179 -22.99 4.57 21.72
N GLU A 180 -23.60 3.43 22.08
CA GLU A 180 -24.27 3.24 23.36
C GLU A 180 -23.32 2.67 24.43
N ASP A 181 -22.59 1.59 24.16
CA ASP A 181 -21.85 0.87 25.20
C ASP A 181 -20.37 0.73 24.92
N GLU A 182 -19.97 0.60 23.65
CA GLU A 182 -18.59 0.24 23.31
C GLU A 182 -18.15 0.96 22.04
N ILE A 183 -16.87 1.35 22.00
CA ILE A 183 -16.20 1.86 20.81
C ILE A 183 -14.96 1.03 20.52
N SER A 184 -14.72 0.78 19.25
CA SER A 184 -13.52 0.14 18.76
C SER A 184 -12.57 1.16 18.17
N LEU A 185 -11.30 0.96 18.40
CA LEU A 185 -10.20 1.73 17.83
C LEU A 185 -9.34 0.80 16.99
N ILE A 186 -9.02 1.23 15.77
CA ILE A 186 -8.04 0.55 14.92
C ILE A 186 -6.95 1.55 14.58
N PHE A 187 -5.72 1.18 14.88
CA PHE A 187 -4.51 1.94 14.63
C PHE A 187 -3.83 1.46 13.35
N THR A 188 -3.13 2.35 12.66
CA THR A 188 -2.36 2.00 11.46
C THR A 188 -1.15 1.15 11.77
N ASP A 189 -0.52 1.39 12.92
CA ASP A 189 0.76 0.80 13.27
C ASP A 189 0.66 -0.06 14.53
N TYR A 190 1.50 -1.07 14.63
CA TYR A 190 1.75 -1.76 15.89
C TYR A 190 2.66 -0.90 16.77
N SER A 191 2.10 -0.30 17.79
CA SER A 191 2.81 0.55 18.74
C SER A 191 2.13 0.51 20.10
N THR A 192 2.79 1.10 21.08
CA THR A 192 2.15 1.35 22.38
C THR A 192 1.49 2.71 22.37
N TYR A 193 0.19 2.74 22.66
CA TYR A 193 -0.62 3.95 22.67
C TYR A 193 -1.13 4.27 24.06
N SER A 194 -1.05 5.54 24.43
CA SER A 194 -1.71 6.08 25.61
C SER A 194 -3.04 6.74 25.21
N LEU A 195 -4.14 6.25 25.77
CA LEU A 195 -5.48 6.77 25.54
C LEU A 195 -5.94 7.54 26.78
N ASN A 196 -6.44 8.75 26.58
CA ASN A 196 -7.04 9.56 27.62
C ASN A 196 -8.39 10.10 27.12
N ILE A 197 -9.46 9.82 27.86
CA ILE A 197 -10.81 10.31 27.55
C ILE A 197 -11.15 11.44 28.52
N PHE A 198 -11.65 12.54 27.98
CA PHE A 198 -12.04 13.73 28.71
C PHE A 198 -13.49 14.06 28.44
N ASP A 199 -14.19 14.61 29.42
CA ASP A 199 -15.46 15.27 29.20
C ASP A 199 -15.28 16.64 28.52
N ILE A 200 -16.40 17.30 28.18
CA ILE A 200 -16.37 18.63 27.54
C ILE A 200 -15.82 19.74 28.45
N LYS A 201 -15.68 19.50 29.76
CA LYS A 201 -15.10 20.43 30.74
C LYS A 201 -13.59 20.23 30.88
N GLY A 202 -13.03 19.22 30.19
CA GLY A 202 -11.62 18.87 30.27
C GLY A 202 -11.26 17.95 31.44
N GLN A 203 -12.25 17.41 32.16
CA GLN A 203 -12.00 16.46 33.23
C GLN A 203 -11.66 15.09 32.59
N LYS A 204 -10.54 14.49 33.02
CA LYS A 204 -10.17 13.15 32.56
C LYS A 204 -11.06 12.10 33.20
N ILE A 205 -11.77 11.33 32.36
CA ILE A 205 -12.74 10.30 32.75
C ILE A 205 -12.06 8.92 32.77
N MET A 206 -11.21 8.66 31.76
CA MET A 206 -10.55 7.35 31.58
C MET A 206 -9.13 7.52 31.07
N GLN A 207 -8.26 6.59 31.47
CA GLN A 207 -6.94 6.41 30.87
C GLN A 207 -6.69 4.92 30.66
N LYS A 208 -6.15 4.55 29.49
CA LYS A 208 -5.81 3.16 29.13
C LYS A 208 -4.54 3.16 28.28
N THR A 209 -3.72 2.14 28.44
CA THR A 209 -2.57 1.88 27.55
C THR A 209 -2.92 0.68 26.66
N ILE A 210 -2.65 0.81 25.36
CA ILE A 210 -2.88 -0.20 24.34
C ILE A 210 -1.53 -0.65 23.81
N PHE A 211 -1.34 -1.96 23.70
CA PHE A 211 -0.11 -2.60 23.21
C PHE A 211 -0.33 -3.29 21.84
N ASP A 212 -1.47 -3.04 21.21
CA ASP A 212 -1.90 -3.68 19.99
C ASP A 212 -2.41 -2.62 19.01
N ASN A 213 -2.60 -3.02 17.74
CA ASN A 213 -3.19 -2.16 16.72
C ASN A 213 -4.72 -2.10 16.78
N GLU A 214 -5.36 -2.84 17.69
CA GLU A 214 -6.79 -2.78 17.96
C GLU A 214 -7.08 -2.63 19.44
N ALA A 215 -8.15 -1.92 19.78
CA ALA A 215 -8.62 -1.78 21.14
C ALA A 215 -10.13 -1.59 21.19
N SER A 216 -10.76 -2.23 22.16
CA SER A 216 -12.11 -1.94 22.55
C SER A 216 -12.15 -1.13 23.85
N ILE A 217 -13.03 -0.15 23.91
CA ILE A 217 -13.24 0.72 25.07
C ILE A 217 -14.72 0.65 25.45
N ASP A 218 -14.97 0.14 26.64
CA ASP A 218 -16.29 0.16 27.27
C ASP A 218 -16.58 1.59 27.74
N ILE A 219 -17.69 2.13 27.25
CA ILE A 219 -18.25 3.43 27.62
C ILE A 219 -19.65 3.33 28.19
N SER A 220 -20.10 2.11 28.56
CA SER A 220 -21.46 1.86 29.08
C SER A 220 -21.80 2.72 30.29
N GLU A 221 -20.84 2.92 31.20
CA GLU A 221 -20.97 3.74 32.40
C GLU A 221 -20.87 5.27 32.14
N PHE A 222 -20.61 5.68 30.89
CA PHE A 222 -20.50 7.10 30.59
C PHE A 222 -21.88 7.74 30.48
N GLN A 223 -22.02 8.95 30.96
CA GLN A 223 -23.25 9.72 30.75
C GLN A 223 -23.41 10.06 29.26
N LYS A 224 -24.67 10.16 28.79
CA LYS A 224 -24.95 10.62 27.42
C LYS A 224 -24.33 12.00 27.17
N GLY A 225 -23.61 12.10 26.06
CA GLY A 225 -22.93 13.35 25.74
C GLY A 225 -21.73 13.19 24.82
N THR A 226 -20.96 14.25 24.74
CA THR A 226 -19.74 14.32 23.91
C THR A 226 -18.50 14.20 24.79
N TYR A 227 -17.53 13.42 24.34
CA TYR A 227 -16.25 13.22 24.97
C TYR A 227 -15.12 13.44 23.96
N LEU A 228 -13.92 13.74 24.45
CA LEU A 228 -12.70 13.91 23.68
C LEU A 228 -11.73 12.78 24.02
N LEU A 229 -11.40 11.98 23.04
CA LEU A 229 -10.39 10.92 23.15
C LEU A 229 -9.06 11.44 22.60
N LYS A 230 -8.10 11.64 23.49
CA LYS A 230 -6.72 11.96 23.14
C LYS A 230 -5.91 10.67 23.10
N ILE A 231 -5.26 10.43 21.99
CA ILE A 231 -4.43 9.26 21.72
C ILE A 231 -3.02 9.74 21.45
N SER A 232 -2.04 9.18 22.15
CA SER A 232 -0.63 9.50 21.94
C SER A 232 0.14 8.20 21.71
N SER A 233 0.92 8.15 20.63
CA SER A 233 1.90 7.09 20.41
C SER A 233 3.07 7.29 21.36
N MET A 234 3.57 6.20 21.95
CA MET A 234 4.70 6.25 22.88
C MET A 234 6.05 6.09 22.16
N SER A 235 6.04 5.69 20.88
CA SER A 235 7.25 5.45 20.08
C SER A 235 7.75 6.69 19.35
N ASP A 236 6.84 7.58 18.90
CA ASP A 236 7.17 8.68 17.98
C ASP A 236 6.55 10.04 18.36
N GLU A 237 6.06 10.16 19.60
CA GLU A 237 5.46 11.38 20.18
C GLU A 237 4.25 11.95 19.43
N LYS A 238 3.67 11.20 18.48
CA LYS A 238 2.49 11.63 17.73
C LYS A 238 1.25 11.62 18.62
N THR A 239 0.40 12.60 18.44
CA THR A 239 -0.86 12.73 19.19
C THR A 239 -2.02 13.12 18.27
N ILE A 240 -3.17 12.46 18.46
CA ILE A 240 -4.42 12.79 17.80
C ILE A 240 -5.56 12.90 18.80
N THR A 241 -6.56 13.74 18.50
CA THR A 241 -7.77 13.85 19.30
C THR A 241 -8.98 13.52 18.44
N LYS A 242 -9.83 12.61 18.92
CA LYS A 242 -11.09 12.19 18.29
C LYS A 242 -12.26 12.57 19.20
N LYS A 243 -13.40 12.85 18.59
CA LYS A 243 -14.66 13.08 19.30
C LYS A 243 -15.42 11.77 19.44
N ILE A 244 -15.92 11.49 20.64
CA ILE A 244 -16.84 10.38 20.95
C ILE A 244 -18.22 10.96 21.23
N ILE A 245 -19.28 10.35 20.72
CA ILE A 245 -20.68 10.69 21.00
C ILE A 245 -21.33 9.47 21.67
N LYS A 246 -21.62 9.58 22.96
CA LYS A 246 -22.34 8.60 23.77
C LYS A 246 -23.85 8.85 23.65
N GLN A 247 -24.61 7.83 23.26
CA GLN A 247 -26.08 7.81 23.20
C GLN A 247 -26.73 7.24 24.44
#